data_4f9d83913195ced3a3fa482bcde081fb
#
_entry.id   4f9d83913195ced3a3fa482bcde081fb
#
_cell.length_a   1.000
_cell.length_b   1.000
_cell.length_c   1.000
_cell.angle_alpha   90.00
_cell.angle_beta   90.00
_cell.angle_gamma   90.00
#
_symmetry.space_group_name_H-M   'P 1'
#
loop_
_entity.id
_entity.type
_entity.pdbx_description
1 polymer ?
#
loop_
_entity_poly.entity_id
_entity_poly.type
_entity_poly.pdbx_seq_one_letter_code
_entity_poly.pdbx_strand_id
1 'polypeptide(L)'
;MKKQMHKAKLFAATASVALVGFSLSASADTLRLLTWGGYAPEDVIAKFEAETGHTVEVTTSNNEEMIAKLRATGGGGFDLAQPSQDRIAGPQAVFGIYKPMDMSKIDSAQIISSMLEATMGNTTVDGEVYGVPHVWGTSALIVNKAEAAGVKDYLDLCGADVAGQVTYRLKRPTLIGFAYAMGLDPFAAYGDEAAYTEIMEQVEAKLIECKPNVKTYWGGGDELMGLVRSGEVVASMAWDTGGWKLNADNENITFVAPASGALGWIDTFVLPAKGQADDAAYAWINFVMQPEVAAMSTAAAGTFTASQGADEFAADDLKARDQASFPQEAIDNIKWYPPVPAGLEAIEGGVLD
;
A
#
# COMPACT_ATOMS: atom_id res chain seq x y z
N MET A 1 -64.43 -36.16 -70.47
CA MET A 1 -64.16 -34.85 -69.84
C MET A 1 -63.37 -35.06 -68.55
N LYS A 2 -62.04 -34.90 -68.55
CA LYS A 2 -61.18 -35.10 -67.39
C LYS A 2 -60.66 -33.70 -66.92
N LYS A 3 -61.05 -33.31 -65.73
CA LYS A 3 -60.55 -32.11 -65.06
C LYS A 3 -59.10 -32.35 -64.49
N GLN A 4 -58.15 -31.60 -64.95
CA GLN A 4 -56.83 -31.58 -64.37
C GLN A 4 -56.82 -30.57 -63.17
N MET A 5 -56.40 -31.08 -62.01
CA MET A 5 -56.17 -30.29 -60.83
C MET A 5 -54.65 -29.86 -60.83
N HIS A 6 -54.40 -28.59 -60.90
CA HIS A 6 -53.06 -28.01 -60.72
C HIS A 6 -52.71 -27.94 -59.21
N LYS A 7 -51.66 -28.62 -58.82
CA LYS A 7 -51.05 -28.49 -57.47
C LYS A 7 -50.12 -27.28 -57.45
N ALA A 8 -50.47 -26.25 -56.70
CA ALA A 8 -49.60 -25.16 -56.43
C ALA A 8 -48.54 -25.62 -55.37
N LYS A 9 -47.26 -25.44 -55.67
CA LYS A 9 -46.15 -25.63 -54.72
C LYS A 9 -45.92 -24.35 -54.01
N LEU A 10 -46.15 -24.33 -52.70
CA LEU A 10 -45.76 -23.28 -51.79
C LEU A 10 -44.27 -23.37 -51.53
N PHE A 11 -43.50 -22.36 -51.91
CA PHE A 11 -42.10 -22.15 -51.51
C PHE A 11 -42.09 -21.40 -50.19
N ALA A 12 -41.68 -22.05 -49.11
CA ALA A 12 -41.39 -21.40 -47.84
C ALA A 12 -39.98 -20.83 -47.92
N ALA A 13 -39.86 -19.52 -47.96
CA ALA A 13 -38.59 -18.82 -47.83
C ALA A 13 -38.25 -18.66 -46.35
N THR A 14 -37.27 -19.42 -45.84
CA THR A 14 -36.68 -19.27 -44.53
C THR A 14 -35.71 -18.06 -44.57
N ALA A 15 -36.11 -16.95 -43.99
CA ALA A 15 -35.24 -15.79 -43.76
C ALA A 15 -34.37 -16.10 -42.53
N SER A 16 -33.09 -16.41 -42.77
CA SER A 16 -32.08 -16.50 -41.69
C SER A 16 -31.72 -15.08 -41.30
N VAL A 17 -32.18 -14.65 -40.10
CA VAL A 17 -31.70 -13.41 -39.44
C VAL A 17 -30.32 -13.73 -38.85
N ALA A 18 -29.26 -13.24 -39.49
CA ALA A 18 -27.94 -13.23 -38.91
C ALA A 18 -27.92 -12.16 -37.80
N LEU A 19 -27.94 -12.59 -36.54
CA LEU A 19 -27.56 -11.69 -35.42
C LEU A 19 -26.07 -11.35 -35.57
N VAL A 20 -25.80 -10.17 -36.12
CA VAL A 20 -24.48 -9.56 -36.00
C VAL A 20 -24.37 -9.06 -34.56
N GLY A 21 -23.73 -9.85 -33.71
CA GLY A 21 -23.33 -9.43 -32.39
C GLY A 21 -22.32 -8.29 -32.55
N PHE A 22 -22.74 -7.04 -32.32
CA PHE A 22 -21.83 -5.96 -32.08
C PHE A 22 -21.14 -6.23 -30.75
N SER A 23 -19.96 -6.85 -30.79
CA SER A 23 -19.00 -6.77 -29.70
C SER A 23 -18.62 -5.30 -29.59
N LEU A 24 -19.14 -4.58 -28.61
CA LEU A 24 -18.57 -3.31 -28.17
C LEU A 24 -17.14 -3.65 -27.74
N SER A 25 -16.18 -3.46 -28.64
CA SER A 25 -14.77 -3.43 -28.25
C SER A 25 -14.64 -2.26 -27.30
N ALA A 26 -14.44 -2.52 -26.00
CA ALA A 26 -13.99 -1.50 -25.08
C ALA A 26 -12.75 -0.84 -25.70
N SER A 27 -12.71 0.48 -25.72
CA SER A 27 -11.54 1.21 -26.20
C SER A 27 -10.33 0.78 -25.37
N ALA A 28 -9.27 0.38 -26.03
CA ALA A 28 -8.02 0.07 -25.36
C ALA A 28 -7.39 1.38 -24.86
N ASP A 29 -7.34 1.59 -23.57
CA ASP A 29 -6.77 2.77 -22.94
C ASP A 29 -5.40 2.46 -22.33
N THR A 30 -4.56 3.48 -22.20
CA THR A 30 -3.32 3.38 -21.42
C THR A 30 -3.58 3.86 -20.01
N LEU A 31 -3.44 2.96 -19.04
CA LEU A 31 -3.50 3.25 -17.63
C LEU A 31 -2.16 3.82 -17.14
N ARG A 32 -2.12 5.10 -16.78
CA ARG A 32 -0.95 5.72 -16.16
C ARG A 32 -1.04 5.53 -14.64
N LEU A 33 -0.28 4.56 -14.13
CA LEU A 33 -0.28 4.12 -12.74
C LEU A 33 0.86 4.77 -11.96
N LEU A 34 0.52 5.49 -10.88
CA LEU A 34 1.45 6.07 -9.91
C LEU A 34 1.47 5.20 -8.65
N THR A 35 2.54 4.44 -8.43
CA THR A 35 2.56 3.37 -7.44
C THR A 35 3.89 3.19 -6.74
N TRP A 36 3.96 2.28 -5.79
CA TRP A 36 5.17 1.87 -5.11
C TRP A 36 5.97 0.85 -5.92
N GLY A 37 7.25 0.74 -5.65
CA GLY A 37 8.09 -0.29 -6.26
C GLY A 37 7.60 -1.69 -5.91
N GLY A 38 7.40 -2.53 -6.94
CA GLY A 38 6.98 -3.92 -6.78
C GLY A 38 5.47 -4.18 -6.76
N TYR A 39 4.60 -3.14 -6.74
CA TYR A 39 3.13 -3.34 -6.70
C TYR A 39 2.51 -3.68 -8.06
N ALA A 40 3.23 -3.46 -9.12
CA ALA A 40 2.82 -3.82 -10.48
C ALA A 40 3.98 -4.55 -11.18
N PRO A 41 4.24 -5.82 -10.85
CA PRO A 41 5.29 -6.60 -11.49
C PRO A 41 4.97 -6.89 -12.95
N GLU A 42 6.01 -7.06 -13.78
CA GLU A 42 5.89 -7.18 -15.23
C GLU A 42 4.99 -8.34 -15.69
N ASP A 43 4.99 -9.46 -14.99
CA ASP A 43 4.15 -10.62 -15.27
C ASP A 43 2.66 -10.36 -15.01
N VAL A 44 2.35 -9.59 -13.96
CA VAL A 44 0.98 -9.14 -13.66
C VAL A 44 0.50 -8.13 -14.70
N ILE A 45 1.36 -7.18 -15.11
CA ILE A 45 1.06 -6.24 -16.18
C ILE A 45 0.76 -6.98 -17.48
N ALA A 46 1.66 -7.89 -17.89
CA ALA A 46 1.50 -8.65 -19.14
C ALA A 46 0.20 -9.47 -19.15
N LYS A 47 -0.17 -10.06 -17.98
CA LYS A 47 -1.43 -10.81 -17.83
C LYS A 47 -2.65 -9.89 -17.97
N PHE A 48 -2.63 -8.73 -17.32
CA PHE A 48 -3.69 -7.73 -17.44
C PHE A 48 -3.88 -7.23 -18.87
N GLU A 49 -2.78 -6.87 -19.53
CA GLU A 49 -2.80 -6.37 -20.93
C GLU A 49 -3.34 -7.42 -21.89
N ALA A 50 -2.96 -8.69 -21.70
CA ALA A 50 -3.44 -9.80 -22.53
C ALA A 50 -4.95 -10.07 -22.34
N GLU A 51 -5.47 -9.91 -21.12
CA GLU A 51 -6.87 -10.20 -20.80
C GLU A 51 -7.81 -9.04 -21.14
N THR A 52 -7.35 -7.80 -20.99
CA THR A 52 -8.23 -6.63 -21.11
C THR A 52 -8.01 -5.82 -22.39
N GLY A 53 -6.83 -5.91 -22.98
CA GLY A 53 -6.41 -5.07 -24.11
C GLY A 53 -5.95 -3.66 -23.70
N HIS A 54 -6.12 -3.25 -22.43
CA HIS A 54 -5.54 -2.01 -21.91
C HIS A 54 -4.02 -2.17 -21.77
N THR A 55 -3.28 -1.06 -21.78
CA THR A 55 -1.84 -1.03 -21.51
C THR A 55 -1.57 -0.32 -20.17
N VAL A 56 -0.43 -0.61 -19.53
CA VAL A 56 -0.08 -0.03 -18.23
C VAL A 56 1.27 0.66 -18.27
N GLU A 57 1.29 1.96 -17.95
CA GLU A 57 2.50 2.75 -17.77
C GLU A 57 2.73 3.02 -16.28
N VAL A 58 3.81 2.47 -15.73
CA VAL A 58 4.12 2.56 -14.29
C VAL A 58 5.09 3.70 -14.00
N THR A 59 4.72 4.53 -13.02
CA THR A 59 5.63 5.49 -12.39
C THR A 59 5.76 5.14 -10.91
N THR A 60 6.97 4.76 -10.48
CA THR A 60 7.24 4.47 -9.07
C THR A 60 7.44 5.76 -8.27
N SER A 61 6.96 5.77 -7.04
CA SER A 61 6.98 6.96 -6.17
C SER A 61 6.82 6.56 -4.68
N ASN A 62 6.72 7.55 -3.82
CA ASN A 62 6.36 7.43 -2.41
C ASN A 62 5.24 8.41 -2.06
N ASN A 63 4.67 8.35 -0.84
CA ASN A 63 3.52 9.18 -0.45
C ASN A 63 3.74 10.67 -0.71
N GLU A 64 4.85 11.22 -0.23
CA GLU A 64 5.15 12.66 -0.32
C GLU A 64 5.25 13.11 -1.78
N GLU A 65 5.94 12.33 -2.60
CA GLU A 65 6.09 12.61 -4.02
C GLU A 65 4.80 12.40 -4.83
N MET A 66 4.01 11.35 -4.53
CA MET A 66 2.69 11.14 -5.17
C MET A 66 1.79 12.35 -4.95
N ILE A 67 1.68 12.80 -3.69
CA ILE A 67 0.87 13.96 -3.33
C ILE A 67 1.42 15.23 -4.01
N ALA A 68 2.74 15.44 -3.99
CA ALA A 68 3.36 16.60 -4.63
C ALA A 68 3.10 16.63 -6.15
N LYS A 69 3.25 15.48 -6.85
CA LYS A 69 2.97 15.36 -8.29
C LYS A 69 1.51 15.66 -8.62
N LEU A 70 0.57 15.09 -7.84
CA LEU A 70 -0.86 15.32 -8.04
C LEU A 70 -1.27 16.76 -7.72
N ARG A 71 -0.70 17.37 -6.68
CA ARG A 71 -0.92 18.80 -6.37
C ARG A 71 -0.43 19.71 -7.49
N ALA A 72 0.77 19.49 -8.00
CA ALA A 72 1.37 20.31 -9.05
C ALA A 72 0.53 20.33 -10.35
N THR A 73 -0.21 19.25 -10.61
CA THR A 73 -1.06 19.10 -11.80
C THR A 73 -2.55 19.29 -11.53
N GLY A 74 -2.94 19.51 -10.25
CA GLY A 74 -4.34 19.55 -9.82
C GLY A 74 -5.04 18.21 -10.07
N GLY A 75 -4.37 17.09 -9.78
CA GLY A 75 -4.88 15.73 -9.97
C GLY A 75 -4.75 15.21 -11.41
N GLY A 76 -3.86 15.77 -12.23
CA GLY A 76 -3.61 15.32 -13.60
C GLY A 76 -2.33 14.49 -13.73
N GLY A 77 -2.11 13.95 -14.92
CA GLY A 77 -0.90 13.20 -15.28
C GLY A 77 -0.99 11.70 -15.03
N PHE A 78 -1.90 11.25 -14.19
CA PHE A 78 -2.11 9.84 -13.83
C PHE A 78 -3.59 9.49 -13.83
N ASP A 79 -3.90 8.20 -13.94
CA ASP A 79 -5.26 7.68 -13.99
C ASP A 79 -5.61 6.86 -12.74
N LEU A 80 -4.60 6.27 -12.10
CA LEU A 80 -4.69 5.57 -10.84
C LEU A 80 -3.46 5.87 -10.00
N ALA A 81 -3.64 6.08 -8.69
CA ALA A 81 -2.54 6.29 -7.75
C ALA A 81 -2.71 5.43 -6.49
N GLN A 82 -1.61 5.16 -5.80
CA GLN A 82 -1.59 4.24 -4.65
C GLN A 82 -0.93 4.83 -3.40
N PRO A 83 -1.45 5.96 -2.86
CA PRO A 83 -1.01 6.47 -1.57
C PRO A 83 -1.52 5.60 -0.42
N SER A 84 -0.91 5.72 0.75
CA SER A 84 -1.43 5.12 1.98
C SER A 84 -2.74 5.82 2.40
N GLN A 85 -3.65 5.07 3.03
CA GLN A 85 -4.99 5.55 3.38
C GLN A 85 -4.99 6.80 4.26
N ASP A 86 -4.00 6.95 5.14
CA ASP A 86 -3.83 8.10 6.03
C ASP A 86 -3.45 9.38 5.29
N ARG A 87 -3.09 9.29 4.01
CA ARG A 87 -2.64 10.38 3.13
C ARG A 87 -3.69 10.81 2.11
N ILE A 88 -4.95 10.45 2.29
CA ILE A 88 -6.02 10.75 1.32
C ILE A 88 -6.89 11.90 1.79
N ALA A 89 -7.50 11.79 2.96
CA ALA A 89 -8.50 12.75 3.43
C ALA A 89 -7.95 14.17 3.56
N GLY A 90 -6.77 14.35 4.17
CA GLY A 90 -6.14 15.66 4.33
C GLY A 90 -5.84 16.36 2.99
N PRO A 91 -5.05 15.75 2.09
CA PRO A 91 -4.78 16.31 0.77
C PRO A 91 -6.03 16.51 -0.08
N GLN A 92 -7.05 15.64 0.03
CA GLN A 92 -8.31 15.83 -0.68
C GLN A 92 -9.06 17.06 -0.19
N ALA A 93 -9.20 17.22 1.11
CA ALA A 93 -9.91 18.37 1.70
C ALA A 93 -9.25 19.71 1.34
N VAL A 94 -7.92 19.75 1.22
CA VAL A 94 -7.16 20.99 0.96
C VAL A 94 -6.99 21.26 -0.53
N PHE A 95 -6.75 20.22 -1.35
CA PHE A 95 -6.30 20.39 -2.74
C PHE A 95 -7.26 19.83 -3.79
N GLY A 96 -8.23 19.00 -3.42
CA GLY A 96 -9.19 18.40 -4.37
C GLY A 96 -8.50 17.60 -5.48
N ILE A 97 -7.46 16.81 -5.13
CA ILE A 97 -6.60 16.13 -6.11
C ILE A 97 -7.09 14.74 -6.50
N TYR A 98 -8.14 14.24 -5.86
CA TYR A 98 -8.77 12.96 -6.16
C TYR A 98 -10.22 13.17 -6.60
N LYS A 99 -10.81 12.19 -7.26
CA LYS A 99 -12.24 12.11 -7.54
C LYS A 99 -12.88 10.94 -6.78
N PRO A 100 -14.17 11.02 -6.43
CA PRO A 100 -14.85 9.95 -5.71
C PRO A 100 -14.79 8.62 -6.46
N MET A 101 -14.70 7.52 -5.71
CA MET A 101 -14.76 6.16 -6.22
C MET A 101 -16.22 5.78 -6.50
N ASP A 102 -16.49 5.26 -7.67
CA ASP A 102 -17.77 4.59 -7.96
C ASP A 102 -17.69 3.14 -7.43
N MET A 103 -18.19 2.94 -6.21
CA MET A 103 -18.14 1.63 -5.54
C MET A 103 -18.95 0.55 -6.27
N SER A 104 -19.86 0.90 -7.18
CA SER A 104 -20.60 -0.06 -8.01
C SER A 104 -19.72 -0.73 -9.08
N LYS A 105 -18.57 -0.14 -9.39
CA LYS A 105 -17.56 -0.68 -10.32
C LYS A 105 -16.49 -1.53 -9.63
N ILE A 106 -16.50 -1.62 -8.31
CA ILE A 106 -15.56 -2.42 -7.50
C ILE A 106 -16.21 -3.75 -7.14
N ASP A 107 -15.52 -4.84 -7.42
CA ASP A 107 -15.91 -6.17 -6.94
C ASP A 107 -15.52 -6.31 -5.45
N SER A 108 -16.37 -5.80 -4.59
CA SER A 108 -16.14 -5.80 -3.15
C SER A 108 -16.08 -7.21 -2.53
N ALA A 109 -16.59 -8.23 -3.21
CA ALA A 109 -16.49 -9.61 -2.75
C ALA A 109 -15.06 -10.17 -2.79
N GLN A 110 -14.21 -9.56 -3.61
CA GLN A 110 -12.77 -9.87 -3.66
C GLN A 110 -11.95 -9.20 -2.56
N ILE A 111 -12.54 -8.35 -1.73
CA ILE A 111 -11.82 -7.56 -0.72
C ILE A 111 -12.23 -8.00 0.68
N ILE A 112 -11.26 -8.14 1.58
CA ILE A 112 -11.50 -8.42 2.99
C ILE A 112 -12.40 -7.33 3.58
N SER A 113 -13.62 -7.70 4.00
CA SER A 113 -14.69 -6.75 4.36
C SER A 113 -14.25 -5.76 5.44
N SER A 114 -13.56 -6.20 6.49
CA SER A 114 -13.09 -5.34 7.57
C SER A 114 -12.06 -4.30 7.10
N MET A 115 -11.21 -4.67 6.14
CA MET A 115 -10.24 -3.74 5.55
C MET A 115 -10.92 -2.73 4.61
N LEU A 116 -11.89 -3.18 3.84
CA LEU A 116 -12.68 -2.29 2.98
C LEU A 116 -13.43 -1.25 3.83
N GLU A 117 -14.14 -1.68 4.87
CA GLU A 117 -14.86 -0.80 5.79
C GLU A 117 -13.94 0.22 6.46
N ALA A 118 -12.79 -0.24 7.00
CA ALA A 118 -11.81 0.63 7.64
C ALA A 118 -11.23 1.66 6.66
N THR A 119 -10.85 1.21 5.45
CA THR A 119 -10.29 2.11 4.43
C THR A 119 -11.35 3.12 3.95
N MET A 120 -12.58 2.69 3.67
CA MET A 120 -13.65 3.61 3.32
C MET A 120 -13.88 4.66 4.40
N GLY A 121 -13.91 4.25 5.70
CA GLY A 121 -14.03 5.17 6.82
C GLY A 121 -12.92 6.21 6.86
N ASN A 122 -11.67 5.80 6.62
CA ASN A 122 -10.48 6.67 6.66
C ASN A 122 -10.32 7.55 5.41
N THR A 123 -10.97 7.21 4.29
CA THR A 123 -10.83 7.92 3.01
C THR A 123 -12.10 8.66 2.59
N THR A 124 -13.09 8.76 3.46
CA THR A 124 -14.32 9.53 3.20
C THR A 124 -14.10 11.00 3.52
N VAL A 125 -14.41 11.87 2.55
CA VAL A 125 -14.41 13.33 2.70
C VAL A 125 -15.75 13.85 2.18
N ASP A 126 -16.45 14.66 2.96
CA ASP A 126 -17.77 15.24 2.61
C ASP A 126 -18.82 14.20 2.17
N GLY A 127 -18.73 12.98 2.72
CA GLY A 127 -19.65 11.88 2.42
C GLY A 127 -19.30 11.04 1.19
N GLU A 128 -18.24 11.39 0.46
CA GLU A 128 -17.76 10.67 -0.71
C GLU A 128 -16.53 9.82 -0.35
N VAL A 129 -16.46 8.59 -0.87
CA VAL A 129 -15.33 7.66 -0.67
C VAL A 129 -14.28 7.91 -1.76
N TYR A 130 -13.01 8.04 -1.37
CA TYR A 130 -11.91 8.32 -2.30
C TYR A 130 -10.92 7.18 -2.46
N GLY A 131 -10.95 6.15 -1.62
CA GLY A 131 -9.99 5.05 -1.69
C GLY A 131 -10.56 3.69 -1.34
N VAL A 132 -9.98 2.65 -1.94
CA VAL A 132 -10.21 1.24 -1.58
C VAL A 132 -8.87 0.56 -1.29
N PRO A 133 -8.81 -0.43 -0.36
CA PRO A 133 -7.54 -1.04 0.03
C PRO A 133 -6.95 -1.90 -1.08
N HIS A 134 -5.62 -1.95 -1.14
CA HIS A 134 -4.87 -2.86 -2.02
C HIS A 134 -4.02 -3.82 -1.21
N VAL A 135 -2.98 -3.30 -0.58
CA VAL A 135 -2.02 -4.04 0.21
C VAL A 135 -1.82 -3.38 1.57
N TRP A 136 -1.32 -4.16 2.51
CA TRP A 136 -1.00 -3.65 3.84
C TRP A 136 0.31 -4.27 4.36
N GLY A 137 0.84 -3.68 5.39
CA GLY A 137 2.02 -4.17 6.07
C GLY A 137 2.29 -3.34 7.31
N THR A 138 3.48 -3.52 7.86
CA THR A 138 3.92 -2.82 9.06
C THR A 138 5.30 -2.20 8.92
N SER A 139 5.54 -1.16 9.72
CA SER A 139 6.86 -0.63 9.99
C SER A 139 7.22 -1.01 11.43
N ALA A 140 8.36 -1.66 11.59
CA ALA A 140 8.84 -2.14 12.87
C ALA A 140 10.38 -2.24 12.86
N LEU A 141 10.96 -3.32 13.39
CA LEU A 141 12.40 -3.46 13.51
C LEU A 141 12.94 -4.58 12.62
N ILE A 142 14.06 -4.35 11.98
CA ILE A 142 14.93 -5.38 11.43
C ILE A 142 16.14 -5.49 12.35
N VAL A 143 16.47 -6.71 12.77
CA VAL A 143 17.50 -6.98 13.77
C VAL A 143 18.37 -8.15 13.32
N ASN A 144 19.68 -7.98 13.34
CA ASN A 144 20.62 -9.10 13.30
C ASN A 144 20.70 -9.71 14.71
N LYS A 145 20.01 -10.83 14.93
CA LYS A 145 19.94 -11.49 16.26
C LYS A 145 21.27 -12.04 16.76
N ALA A 146 22.27 -12.21 15.90
CA ALA A 146 23.62 -12.62 16.31
C ALA A 146 24.40 -11.47 16.97
N GLU A 147 24.07 -10.22 16.62
CA GLU A 147 24.83 -9.04 17.05
C GLU A 147 24.01 -8.07 17.91
N ALA A 148 22.68 -8.04 17.75
CA ALA A 148 21.78 -7.08 18.39
C ALA A 148 20.54 -7.76 19.02
N ALA A 149 20.66 -8.95 19.60
CA ALA A 149 19.55 -9.71 20.19
C ALA A 149 18.77 -8.96 21.29
N GLY A 150 19.36 -7.92 21.87
CA GLY A 150 18.73 -7.04 22.86
C GLY A 150 17.73 -6.05 22.28
N VAL A 151 17.77 -5.79 20.98
CA VAL A 151 16.86 -4.82 20.31
C VAL A 151 15.51 -5.48 20.11
N LYS A 152 14.50 -5.00 20.85
CA LYS A 152 13.11 -5.50 20.85
C LYS A 152 12.07 -4.39 20.77
N ASP A 153 12.49 -3.13 20.92
CA ASP A 153 11.63 -1.97 20.81
C ASP A 153 12.39 -0.80 20.15
N TYR A 154 11.69 0.24 19.71
CA TYR A 154 12.29 1.38 19.02
C TYR A 154 13.34 2.10 19.87
N LEU A 155 13.15 2.23 21.18
CA LEU A 155 14.12 2.86 22.07
C LEU A 155 15.40 2.04 22.24
N ASP A 156 15.37 0.74 21.99
CA ASP A 156 16.58 -0.09 22.05
C ASP A 156 17.61 0.27 20.97
N LEU A 157 17.16 0.96 19.89
CA LEU A 157 18.06 1.55 18.89
C LEU A 157 18.99 2.63 19.48
N CYS A 158 18.65 3.15 20.66
CA CYS A 158 19.46 4.12 21.42
C CYS A 158 20.40 3.44 22.43
N GLY A 159 20.41 2.09 22.50
CA GLY A 159 21.20 1.33 23.45
C GLY A 159 22.70 1.41 23.16
N ALA A 160 23.52 1.36 24.21
CA ALA A 160 24.96 1.40 24.07
C ALA A 160 25.55 0.20 23.29
N ASP A 161 24.84 -0.94 23.32
CA ASP A 161 25.26 -2.19 22.67
C ASP A 161 25.22 -2.12 21.14
N VAL A 162 24.47 -1.15 20.59
CA VAL A 162 24.32 -0.94 19.15
C VAL A 162 24.82 0.44 18.69
N ALA A 163 25.63 1.09 19.52
CA ALA A 163 26.16 2.44 19.25
C ALA A 163 26.93 2.51 17.91
N GLY A 164 26.53 3.42 17.04
CA GLY A 164 27.12 3.60 15.71
C GLY A 164 26.78 2.52 14.68
N GLN A 165 25.81 1.63 14.98
CA GLN A 165 25.45 0.47 14.16
C GLN A 165 23.96 0.39 13.86
N VAL A 166 23.19 1.46 14.08
CA VAL A 166 21.76 1.51 13.76
C VAL A 166 21.47 2.50 12.64
N THR A 167 20.32 2.32 12.02
CA THR A 167 19.79 3.25 11.03
C THR A 167 18.26 3.34 11.11
N TYR A 168 17.68 4.44 10.67
CA TYR A 168 16.24 4.63 10.45
C TYR A 168 16.00 5.76 9.45
N ARG A 169 14.76 5.90 8.98
CA ARG A 169 14.36 7.04 8.14
C ARG A 169 14.03 8.24 9.01
N LEU A 170 14.48 9.42 8.61
CA LEU A 170 13.95 10.66 9.17
C LEU A 170 12.60 10.99 8.49
N LYS A 171 11.56 10.30 8.94
CA LYS A 171 10.20 10.41 8.43
C LYS A 171 9.20 10.09 9.55
N ARG A 172 7.93 10.42 9.34
CA ARG A 172 6.83 10.15 10.28
C ARG A 172 6.88 8.80 11.00
N PRO A 173 7.13 7.64 10.35
CA PRO A 173 7.17 6.38 11.08
C PRO A 173 8.13 6.37 12.26
N THR A 174 9.31 6.99 12.12
CA THR A 174 10.28 7.09 13.20
C THR A 174 9.74 7.93 14.36
N LEU A 175 9.12 9.08 14.07
CA LEU A 175 8.52 9.93 15.11
C LEU A 175 7.43 9.19 15.88
N ILE A 176 6.52 8.53 15.17
CA ILE A 176 5.40 7.79 15.75
C ILE A 176 5.88 6.58 16.55
N GLY A 177 6.82 5.78 16.01
CA GLY A 177 7.37 4.61 16.70
C GLY A 177 8.09 4.99 18.00
N PHE A 178 8.91 6.03 17.97
CA PHE A 178 9.58 6.55 19.16
C PHE A 178 8.57 7.08 20.20
N ALA A 179 7.52 7.80 19.76
CA ALA A 179 6.47 8.26 20.67
C ALA A 179 5.82 7.08 21.42
N TYR A 180 5.39 6.04 20.71
CA TYR A 180 4.81 4.86 21.35
C TYR A 180 5.77 4.15 22.28
N ALA A 181 7.04 4.00 21.92
CA ALA A 181 8.06 3.40 22.78
C ALA A 181 8.36 4.25 24.03
N MET A 182 8.09 5.56 23.99
CA MET A 182 8.15 6.46 25.15
C MET A 182 6.85 6.41 26.00
N GLY A 183 5.88 5.60 25.63
CA GLY A 183 4.57 5.50 26.32
C GLY A 183 3.62 6.65 25.99
N LEU A 184 3.88 7.40 24.92
CA LEU A 184 3.02 8.47 24.43
C LEU A 184 2.08 7.93 23.35
N ASP A 185 0.90 8.55 23.19
CA ASP A 185 -0.04 8.19 22.12
C ASP A 185 -0.20 9.37 21.13
N PRO A 186 0.61 9.41 20.07
CA PRO A 186 0.55 10.49 19.11
C PRO A 186 -0.75 10.48 18.29
N PHE A 187 -1.39 9.32 18.08
CA PHE A 187 -2.63 9.24 17.33
C PHE A 187 -3.82 9.80 18.13
N ALA A 188 -3.85 9.59 19.44
CA ALA A 188 -4.86 10.21 20.31
C ALA A 188 -4.74 11.76 20.30
N ALA A 189 -3.56 12.29 20.04
CA ALA A 189 -3.31 13.75 19.98
C ALA A 189 -3.60 14.38 18.60
N TYR A 190 -3.99 13.62 17.58
CA TYR A 190 -4.22 14.16 16.22
C TYR A 190 -5.30 15.25 16.16
N GLY A 191 -6.25 15.26 17.08
CA GLY A 191 -7.27 16.30 17.20
C GLY A 191 -6.85 17.54 18.01
N ASP A 192 -5.64 17.56 18.59
CA ASP A 192 -5.11 18.63 19.44
C ASP A 192 -3.67 18.96 19.02
N GLU A 193 -3.54 20.03 18.22
CA GLU A 193 -2.24 20.47 17.68
C GLU A 193 -1.22 20.77 18.79
N ALA A 194 -1.66 21.33 19.93
CA ALA A 194 -0.76 21.68 21.03
C ALA A 194 -0.25 20.40 21.73
N ALA A 195 -1.14 19.43 21.99
CA ALA A 195 -0.75 18.14 22.56
C ALA A 195 0.16 17.35 21.61
N TYR A 196 -0.12 17.38 20.32
CA TYR A 196 0.74 16.73 19.32
C TYR A 196 2.12 17.39 19.24
N THR A 197 2.20 18.71 19.28
CA THR A 197 3.47 19.46 19.31
C THR A 197 4.29 19.07 20.54
N GLU A 198 3.68 19.02 21.74
CA GLU A 198 4.38 18.61 22.95
C GLU A 198 4.96 17.18 22.87
N ILE A 199 4.20 16.25 22.26
CA ILE A 199 4.70 14.90 22.00
C ILE A 199 5.90 14.95 21.04
N MET A 200 5.81 15.70 19.96
CA MET A 200 6.88 15.78 18.96
C MET A 200 8.15 16.42 19.51
N GLU A 201 8.06 17.45 20.37
CA GLU A 201 9.20 18.03 21.07
C GLU A 201 9.91 17.00 21.98
N GLN A 202 9.16 16.14 22.68
CA GLN A 202 9.73 15.06 23.48
C GLN A 202 10.44 14.03 22.61
N VAL A 203 9.84 13.68 21.46
CA VAL A 203 10.42 12.74 20.48
C VAL A 203 11.71 13.33 19.88
N GLU A 204 11.71 14.60 19.51
CA GLU A 204 12.90 15.32 19.03
C GLU A 204 14.06 15.20 20.01
N ALA A 205 13.81 15.56 21.28
CA ALA A 205 14.81 15.47 22.34
C ALA A 205 15.39 14.04 22.46
N LYS A 206 14.53 13.00 22.35
CA LYS A 206 14.95 11.61 22.37
C LYS A 206 15.77 11.22 21.14
N LEU A 207 15.37 11.64 19.95
CA LEU A 207 16.10 11.36 18.71
C LEU A 207 17.48 12.04 18.71
N ILE A 208 17.60 13.26 19.26
CA ILE A 208 18.89 13.95 19.44
C ILE A 208 19.78 13.14 20.41
N GLU A 209 19.24 12.66 21.53
CA GLU A 209 19.96 11.78 22.47
C GLU A 209 20.47 10.50 21.78
N CYS A 210 19.66 9.91 20.89
CA CYS A 210 19.98 8.67 20.17
C CYS A 210 20.92 8.87 18.96
N LYS A 211 21.11 10.11 18.50
CA LYS A 211 21.90 10.42 17.31
C LYS A 211 23.31 9.79 17.27
N PRO A 212 24.06 9.67 18.39
CA PRO A 212 25.36 9.02 18.39
C PRO A 212 25.32 7.52 18.02
N ASN A 213 24.15 6.87 18.14
CA ASN A 213 23.98 5.47 17.78
C ASN A 213 23.77 5.27 16.28
N VAL A 214 23.38 6.33 15.57
CA VAL A 214 22.99 6.27 14.17
C VAL A 214 24.24 6.29 13.28
N LYS A 215 24.41 5.25 12.47
CA LYS A 215 25.45 5.18 11.45
C LYS A 215 25.17 6.15 10.30
N THR A 216 23.94 6.14 9.81
CA THR A 216 23.41 6.98 8.74
C THR A 216 21.90 6.91 8.74
N TYR A 217 21.24 7.79 7.98
CA TYR A 217 19.80 7.74 7.71
C TYR A 217 19.58 7.23 6.30
N TRP A 218 18.59 6.36 6.10
CA TRP A 218 18.25 5.83 4.80
C TRP A 218 17.03 6.52 4.19
N GLY A 219 17.02 6.65 2.87
CA GLY A 219 15.92 7.25 2.11
C GLY A 219 15.03 6.22 1.42
N GLY A 220 15.59 5.13 0.92
CA GLY A 220 14.94 4.08 0.16
C GLY A 220 15.26 2.67 0.65
N GLY A 221 14.38 1.70 0.32
CA GLY A 221 14.53 0.32 0.76
C GLY A 221 15.82 -0.36 0.29
N ASP A 222 16.29 -0.07 -0.93
CA ASP A 222 17.53 -0.66 -1.46
C ASP A 222 18.77 -0.18 -0.70
N GLU A 223 18.78 1.10 -0.29
CA GLU A 223 19.84 1.66 0.56
C GLU A 223 19.87 0.95 1.92
N LEU A 224 18.70 0.83 2.57
CA LEU A 224 18.56 0.09 3.82
C LEU A 224 19.06 -1.34 3.69
N MET A 225 18.62 -2.08 2.68
CA MET A 225 19.03 -3.46 2.48
C MET A 225 20.54 -3.58 2.22
N GLY A 226 21.13 -2.61 1.52
CA GLY A 226 22.58 -2.52 1.33
C GLY A 226 23.33 -2.37 2.64
N LEU A 227 22.92 -1.46 3.51
CA LEU A 227 23.53 -1.21 4.83
C LEU A 227 23.47 -2.44 5.74
N VAL A 228 22.35 -3.17 5.73
CA VAL A 228 22.19 -4.38 6.55
C VAL A 228 23.00 -5.56 5.97
N ARG A 229 22.98 -5.75 4.64
CA ARG A 229 23.75 -6.81 3.97
C ARG A 229 25.26 -6.64 4.13
N SER A 230 25.75 -5.41 4.13
CA SER A 230 27.18 -5.11 4.32
C SER A 230 27.63 -5.29 5.77
N GLY A 231 26.69 -5.43 6.73
CA GLY A 231 27.00 -5.45 8.16
C GLY A 231 27.36 -4.09 8.74
N GLU A 232 27.16 -3.00 8.00
CA GLU A 232 27.40 -1.64 8.51
C GLU A 232 26.39 -1.25 9.59
N VAL A 233 25.18 -1.83 9.55
CA VAL A 233 24.16 -1.69 10.57
C VAL A 233 23.62 -3.05 10.98
N VAL A 234 23.35 -3.21 12.28
CA VAL A 234 22.86 -4.46 12.90
C VAL A 234 21.39 -4.38 13.30
N ALA A 235 20.85 -3.18 13.36
CA ALA A 235 19.42 -2.95 13.64
C ALA A 235 18.90 -1.69 12.93
N SER A 236 17.64 -1.73 12.53
CA SER A 236 16.97 -0.62 11.84
C SER A 236 15.49 -0.64 12.12
N MET A 237 14.88 0.54 12.15
CA MET A 237 13.45 0.65 11.88
C MET A 237 13.22 0.51 10.38
N ALA A 238 12.32 -0.37 9.98
CA ALA A 238 12.07 -0.71 8.59
C ALA A 238 10.68 -1.32 8.36
N TRP A 239 10.34 -1.56 7.10
CA TRP A 239 9.16 -2.34 6.72
C TRP A 239 9.42 -3.85 6.87
N ASP A 240 8.36 -4.60 7.19
CA ASP A 240 8.33 -6.06 7.21
C ASP A 240 8.92 -6.69 5.93
N THR A 241 8.51 -6.18 4.77
CA THR A 241 9.03 -6.54 3.44
C THR A 241 10.56 -6.59 3.37
N GLY A 242 11.23 -5.56 3.87
CA GLY A 242 12.69 -5.48 3.90
C GLY A 242 13.30 -6.55 4.81
N GLY A 243 12.68 -6.76 5.98
CA GLY A 243 13.10 -7.78 6.94
C GLY A 243 13.03 -9.18 6.35
N TRP A 244 11.98 -9.50 5.63
CA TRP A 244 11.81 -10.81 5.03
C TRP A 244 12.76 -11.07 3.86
N LYS A 245 12.99 -10.09 3.01
CA LYS A 245 13.99 -10.19 1.94
C LYS A 245 15.40 -10.41 2.50
N LEU A 246 15.75 -9.72 3.56
CA LEU A 246 17.04 -9.89 4.23
C LEU A 246 17.16 -11.22 4.97
N ASN A 247 16.09 -11.73 5.57
CA ASN A 247 16.05 -13.04 6.22
C ASN A 247 16.31 -14.17 5.22
N ALA A 248 15.80 -14.06 4.01
CA ALA A 248 16.08 -15.02 2.94
C ALA A 248 17.57 -15.07 2.57
N ASP A 249 18.29 -13.95 2.68
CA ASP A 249 19.71 -13.87 2.42
C ASP A 249 20.56 -14.33 3.63
N ASN A 250 20.07 -14.05 4.86
CA ASN A 250 20.77 -14.35 6.12
C ASN A 250 19.74 -14.60 7.24
N GLU A 251 19.65 -15.85 7.70
CA GLU A 251 18.72 -16.29 8.75
C GLU A 251 18.90 -15.60 10.11
N ASN A 252 20.05 -14.96 10.37
CA ASN A 252 20.28 -14.17 11.56
C ASN A 252 19.55 -12.80 11.52
N ILE A 253 19.17 -12.33 10.34
CA ILE A 253 18.41 -11.11 10.20
C ILE A 253 16.92 -11.46 10.32
N THR A 254 16.23 -10.81 11.23
CA THR A 254 14.82 -11.06 11.49
C THR A 254 14.03 -9.76 11.58
N PHE A 255 12.77 -9.82 11.20
CA PHE A 255 11.80 -8.78 11.50
C PHE A 255 11.25 -8.99 12.90
N VAL A 256 11.19 -7.93 13.70
CA VAL A 256 10.75 -7.96 15.09
C VAL A 256 9.61 -6.96 15.25
N ALA A 257 8.44 -7.46 15.67
CA ALA A 257 7.35 -6.61 16.10
C ALA A 257 7.70 -5.99 17.48
N PRO A 258 7.78 -4.64 17.61
CA PRO A 258 8.15 -3.99 18.85
C PRO A 258 7.13 -4.21 19.95
N ALA A 259 7.58 -4.23 21.21
CA ALA A 259 6.70 -4.34 22.37
C ALA A 259 5.69 -3.17 22.44
N SER A 260 6.09 -1.97 22.02
CA SER A 260 5.23 -0.79 21.92
C SER A 260 4.23 -0.83 20.75
N GLY A 261 4.37 -1.78 19.83
CA GLY A 261 3.50 -2.02 18.68
C GLY A 261 4.15 -1.68 17.35
N ALA A 262 3.95 -2.54 16.36
CA ALA A 262 4.29 -2.26 14.97
C ALA A 262 3.32 -1.19 14.40
N LEU A 263 3.80 -0.38 13.46
CA LEU A 263 2.98 0.66 12.83
C LEU A 263 2.35 0.13 11.56
N GLY A 264 1.04 -0.11 11.58
CA GLY A 264 0.28 -0.67 10.46
C GLY A 264 -0.10 0.38 9.42
N TRP A 265 0.14 0.09 8.17
CA TRP A 265 -0.25 0.92 7.04
C TRP A 265 -1.06 0.11 6.02
N ILE A 266 -1.95 0.79 5.32
CA ILE A 266 -2.73 0.24 4.21
C ILE A 266 -2.51 1.18 3.02
N ASP A 267 -1.99 0.65 1.92
CA ASP A 267 -1.92 1.37 0.67
C ASP A 267 -3.17 1.09 -0.16
N THR A 268 -3.62 2.12 -0.83
CA THR A 268 -4.96 2.15 -1.42
C THR A 268 -4.90 2.40 -2.91
N PHE A 269 -6.00 2.16 -3.59
CA PHE A 269 -6.26 2.71 -4.91
C PHE A 269 -7.07 3.99 -4.77
N VAL A 270 -6.65 5.04 -5.44
CA VAL A 270 -7.37 6.31 -5.57
C VAL A 270 -7.39 6.77 -7.02
N LEU A 271 -8.46 7.44 -7.43
CA LEU A 271 -8.58 8.02 -8.76
C LEU A 271 -8.13 9.49 -8.72
N PRO A 272 -7.04 9.88 -9.42
CA PRO A 272 -6.67 11.28 -9.57
C PRO A 272 -7.78 12.11 -10.23
N ALA A 273 -8.00 13.35 -9.75
CA ALA A 273 -9.15 14.18 -10.12
C ALA A 273 -9.33 14.40 -11.62
N LYS A 274 -8.22 14.44 -12.39
CA LYS A 274 -8.22 14.63 -13.85
C LYS A 274 -7.74 13.41 -14.63
N GLY A 275 -7.77 12.21 -14.02
CA GLY A 275 -7.54 10.95 -14.71
C GLY A 275 -8.53 10.77 -15.87
N GLN A 276 -8.08 10.15 -16.96
CA GLN A 276 -8.86 10.02 -18.20
C GLN A 276 -9.25 8.56 -18.49
N ALA A 277 -8.54 7.57 -17.93
CA ALA A 277 -8.71 6.15 -18.20
C ALA A 277 -9.40 5.43 -17.03
N ASP A 278 -10.58 5.91 -16.59
CA ASP A 278 -11.30 5.36 -15.44
C ASP A 278 -11.69 3.89 -15.63
N ASP A 279 -12.11 3.51 -16.83
CA ASP A 279 -12.50 2.12 -17.10
C ASP A 279 -11.29 1.18 -16.98
N ALA A 280 -10.11 1.60 -17.47
CA ALA A 280 -8.87 0.85 -17.27
C ALA A 280 -8.43 0.83 -15.79
N ALA A 281 -8.65 1.93 -15.05
CA ALA A 281 -8.35 1.99 -13.62
C ALA A 281 -9.21 1.01 -12.81
N TYR A 282 -10.52 0.98 -13.02
CA TYR A 282 -11.41 0.01 -12.36
C TYR A 282 -11.13 -1.44 -12.80
N ALA A 283 -10.81 -1.65 -14.09
CA ALA A 283 -10.40 -2.95 -14.58
C ALA A 283 -9.12 -3.44 -13.87
N TRP A 284 -8.11 -2.56 -13.70
CA TRP A 284 -6.89 -2.88 -12.96
C TRP A 284 -7.18 -3.22 -11.50
N ILE A 285 -7.97 -2.42 -10.79
CA ILE A 285 -8.33 -2.67 -9.39
C ILE A 285 -8.95 -4.06 -9.24
N ASN A 286 -9.99 -4.36 -10.00
CA ASN A 286 -10.67 -5.65 -9.92
C ASN A 286 -9.78 -6.82 -10.36
N PHE A 287 -8.88 -6.60 -11.31
CA PHE A 287 -7.94 -7.62 -11.78
C PHE A 287 -6.89 -7.96 -10.71
N VAL A 288 -6.23 -6.96 -10.13
CA VAL A 288 -5.16 -7.23 -9.14
C VAL A 288 -5.71 -7.68 -7.78
N MET A 289 -7.00 -7.49 -7.52
CA MET A 289 -7.68 -8.01 -6.34
C MET A 289 -8.22 -9.43 -6.52
N GLN A 290 -8.12 -10.04 -7.71
CA GLN A 290 -8.36 -11.47 -7.86
C GLN A 290 -7.36 -12.25 -6.98
N PRO A 291 -7.79 -13.28 -6.21
CA PRO A 291 -6.93 -13.93 -5.21
C PRO A 291 -5.59 -14.44 -5.76
N GLU A 292 -5.60 -15.10 -6.93
CA GLU A 292 -4.38 -15.59 -7.57
C GLU A 292 -3.44 -14.46 -8.00
N VAL A 293 -3.99 -13.39 -8.59
CA VAL A 293 -3.20 -12.24 -9.06
C VAL A 293 -2.65 -11.44 -7.87
N ALA A 294 -3.45 -11.28 -6.81
CA ALA A 294 -3.03 -10.65 -5.57
C ALA A 294 -1.87 -11.40 -4.92
N ALA A 295 -1.91 -12.73 -4.90
CA ALA A 295 -0.79 -13.55 -4.40
C ALA A 295 0.48 -13.36 -5.23
N MET A 296 0.38 -13.26 -6.57
CA MET A 296 1.53 -12.96 -7.44
C MET A 296 2.13 -11.58 -7.12
N SER A 297 1.29 -10.54 -7.04
CA SER A 297 1.72 -9.16 -6.77
C SER A 297 2.38 -9.03 -5.39
N THR A 298 1.80 -9.63 -4.35
CA THR A 298 2.34 -9.55 -2.99
C THR A 298 3.59 -10.39 -2.79
N ALA A 299 3.74 -11.52 -3.49
CA ALA A 299 4.99 -12.29 -3.49
C ALA A 299 6.15 -11.44 -4.05
N ALA A 300 5.93 -10.67 -5.12
CA ALA A 300 6.92 -9.78 -5.70
C ALA A 300 7.22 -8.57 -4.79
N ALA A 301 6.18 -7.95 -4.25
CA ALA A 301 6.31 -6.80 -3.34
C ALA A 301 6.83 -7.22 -1.96
N GLY A 302 6.43 -8.38 -1.46
CA GLY A 302 6.68 -8.86 -0.10
C GLY A 302 5.72 -8.25 0.93
N THR A 303 4.53 -7.82 0.51
CA THR A 303 3.50 -7.21 1.37
C THR A 303 2.37 -8.20 1.64
N PHE A 304 1.48 -7.85 2.57
CA PHE A 304 0.18 -8.52 2.67
C PHE A 304 -0.81 -7.89 1.68
N THR A 305 -1.85 -8.64 1.32
CA THR A 305 -2.91 -8.13 0.45
C THR A 305 -4.23 -7.95 1.19
N ALA A 306 -5.03 -7.00 0.73
CA ALA A 306 -6.43 -6.88 1.12
C ALA A 306 -7.38 -7.80 0.32
N SER A 307 -6.84 -8.62 -0.60
CA SER A 307 -7.64 -9.57 -1.37
C SER A 307 -8.11 -10.75 -0.53
N GLN A 308 -9.41 -11.04 -0.58
CA GLN A 308 -10.04 -12.15 0.12
C GLN A 308 -9.64 -13.49 -0.51
N GLY A 309 -9.03 -14.38 0.26
CA GLY A 309 -8.65 -15.73 -0.19
C GLY A 309 -7.33 -15.82 -0.95
N ALA A 310 -6.57 -14.72 -1.06
CA ALA A 310 -5.24 -14.75 -1.70
C ALA A 310 -4.23 -15.63 -0.96
N ASP A 311 -4.42 -15.84 0.34
CA ASP A 311 -3.62 -16.73 1.17
C ASP A 311 -3.66 -18.19 0.71
N GLU A 312 -4.72 -18.62 0.03
CA GLU A 312 -4.80 -19.96 -0.55
C GLU A 312 -3.75 -20.18 -1.63
N PHE A 313 -3.36 -19.12 -2.35
CA PHE A 313 -2.38 -19.12 -3.44
C PHE A 313 -0.96 -18.78 -3.00
N ALA A 314 -0.77 -18.32 -1.76
CA ALA A 314 0.55 -17.99 -1.24
C ALA A 314 1.37 -19.27 -1.00
N ALA A 315 2.68 -19.21 -1.23
CA ALA A 315 3.58 -20.32 -0.97
C ALA A 315 3.66 -20.65 0.54
N ASP A 316 3.84 -21.92 0.88
CA ASP A 316 3.79 -22.40 2.27
C ASP A 316 4.90 -21.78 3.15
N ASP A 317 6.07 -21.50 2.58
CA ASP A 317 7.18 -20.84 3.26
C ASP A 317 6.86 -19.37 3.58
N LEU A 318 6.12 -18.68 2.72
CA LEU A 318 5.61 -17.33 2.97
C LEU A 318 4.60 -17.33 4.12
N LYS A 319 3.65 -18.26 4.12
CA LYS A 319 2.67 -18.42 5.21
C LYS A 319 3.34 -18.69 6.55
N ALA A 320 4.32 -19.60 6.58
CA ALA A 320 5.07 -19.94 7.79
C ALA A 320 5.87 -18.75 8.32
N ARG A 321 6.49 -17.98 7.43
CA ARG A 321 7.24 -16.77 7.76
C ARG A 321 6.34 -15.71 8.36
N ASP A 322 5.20 -15.46 7.75
CA ASP A 322 4.24 -14.44 8.19
C ASP A 322 3.71 -14.76 9.59
N GLN A 323 3.35 -16.02 9.85
CA GLN A 323 2.93 -16.49 11.17
C GLN A 323 4.03 -16.37 12.22
N ALA A 324 5.30 -16.63 11.85
CA ALA A 324 6.43 -16.51 12.76
C ALA A 324 6.76 -15.05 13.10
N SER A 325 6.55 -14.12 12.16
CA SER A 325 6.81 -12.69 12.33
C SER A 325 5.72 -11.98 13.12
N PHE A 326 4.47 -12.44 12.99
CA PHE A 326 3.29 -11.82 13.60
C PHE A 326 2.47 -12.86 14.40
N PRO A 327 2.90 -13.21 15.62
CA PRO A 327 2.02 -13.92 16.53
C PRO A 327 0.78 -13.07 16.86
N GLN A 328 -0.32 -13.69 17.25
CA GLN A 328 -1.60 -13.00 17.46
C GLN A 328 -1.49 -11.76 18.35
N GLU A 329 -0.69 -11.83 19.42
CA GLU A 329 -0.44 -10.69 20.32
C GLU A 329 0.20 -9.49 19.58
N ALA A 330 1.11 -9.75 18.64
CA ALA A 330 1.73 -8.69 17.84
C ALA A 330 0.73 -8.07 16.86
N ILE A 331 -0.16 -8.88 16.26
CA ILE A 331 -1.25 -8.41 15.39
C ILE A 331 -2.22 -7.52 16.17
N ASP A 332 -2.63 -7.96 17.36
CA ASP A 332 -3.57 -7.22 18.21
C ASP A 332 -2.98 -5.88 18.71
N ASN A 333 -1.65 -5.77 18.77
CA ASN A 333 -0.94 -4.55 19.19
C ASN A 333 -0.53 -3.63 18.04
N ILE A 334 -0.91 -3.92 16.77
CA ILE A 334 -0.62 -3.03 15.64
C ILE A 334 -1.26 -1.65 15.87
N LYS A 335 -0.46 -0.60 15.70
CA LYS A 335 -0.90 0.80 15.71
C LYS A 335 -1.19 1.23 14.28
N TRP A 336 -2.45 1.15 13.90
CA TRP A 336 -2.89 1.54 12.55
C TRP A 336 -2.89 3.06 12.40
N TYR A 337 -2.29 3.55 11.31
CA TYR A 337 -2.29 4.98 10.99
C TYR A 337 -3.70 5.48 10.73
N PRO A 338 -4.22 6.43 11.53
CA PRO A 338 -5.44 7.15 11.22
C PRO A 338 -5.18 8.24 10.16
N PRO A 339 -6.23 8.80 9.55
CA PRO A 339 -6.10 9.93 8.65
C PRO A 339 -5.32 11.08 9.30
N VAL A 340 -4.31 11.58 8.58
CA VAL A 340 -3.46 12.67 9.07
C VAL A 340 -4.20 14.00 8.94
N PRO A 341 -4.44 14.73 10.04
CA PRO A 341 -4.99 16.08 9.99
C PRO A 341 -4.08 17.05 9.24
N ALA A 342 -4.67 17.99 8.54
CA ALA A 342 -3.93 19.05 7.89
C ALA A 342 -3.12 19.87 8.93
N GLY A 343 -1.87 20.19 8.62
CA GLY A 343 -0.99 20.98 9.49
C GLY A 343 0.03 20.16 10.30
N LEU A 344 -0.26 18.91 10.67
CA LEU A 344 0.67 18.09 11.46
C LEU A 344 2.00 17.83 10.71
N GLU A 345 1.97 17.80 9.38
CA GLU A 345 3.19 17.65 8.58
C GLU A 345 4.20 18.79 8.77
N ALA A 346 3.73 20.00 9.09
CA ALA A 346 4.61 21.12 9.37
C ALA A 346 5.31 20.96 10.72
N ILE A 347 4.61 20.45 11.73
CA ILE A 347 5.18 20.13 13.05
C ILE A 347 6.23 19.03 12.91
N GLU A 348 5.90 17.95 12.22
CA GLU A 348 6.84 16.86 11.98
C GLU A 348 8.07 17.29 11.19
N GLY A 349 7.89 18.14 10.18
CA GLY A 349 8.99 18.71 9.40
C GLY A 349 9.96 19.49 10.28
N GLY A 350 9.46 20.29 11.22
CA GLY A 350 10.29 21.03 12.17
C GLY A 350 11.15 20.14 13.08
N VAL A 351 10.65 18.96 13.43
CA VAL A 351 11.38 17.96 14.24
C VAL A 351 12.44 17.22 13.41
N LEU A 352 12.20 17.04 12.11
CA LEU A 352 13.07 16.26 11.22
C LEU A 352 14.23 17.07 10.61
N ASP A 353 14.18 18.40 10.68
CA ASP A 353 15.21 19.33 10.19
C ASP A 353 16.35 19.48 11.21
#